data_95feafc1e1aadfc33e779be3919b6e46
#
_entry.id   95feafc1e1aadfc33e779be3919b6e46
#
_cell.length_a   1.000
_cell.length_b   1.000
_cell.length_c   1.000
_cell.angle_alpha   90.00
_cell.angle_beta   90.00
_cell.angle_gamma   90.00
#
_symmetry.space_group_name_H-M   'P 1'
#
loop_
_entity.id
_entity.type
_entity.pdbx_description
1 polymer ?
#
loop_
_entity_poly.entity_id
_entity_poly.type
_entity_poly.pdbx_seq_one_letter_code
_entity_poly.pdbx_strand_id
1 'polypeptide(L)'
;MKMTRLLSEEQLVVKWLSQYGPLPIDLVRTWLSYKPQNIQDKILKNLLIHGFIYQVAENILTIDPTTVIPNEDIVRAGWVLSQLDGIDPHAHYPARFPAQIHFLSHQFGVDIMVIHPGNEHLIYLLESSEHLKYIFVIEDIAQLPLAVPDDVPYMIACAPSPSQITFYTRRDSPDVLLSATASHGKCVAESLPASSTD
;
A
#
# COMPACT_ATOMS: atom_id res chain seq x y z
N MET A 1 -26.41 28.61 3.41
CA MET A 1 -25.79 27.28 3.25
C MET A 1 -24.78 27.11 4.39
N LYS A 2 -25.04 26.24 5.37
CA LYS A 2 -24.07 25.99 6.44
C LYS A 2 -22.91 25.22 5.82
N MET A 3 -21.71 25.80 5.79
CA MET A 3 -20.50 25.08 5.44
C MET A 3 -20.29 23.96 6.48
N THR A 4 -20.56 22.73 6.10
CA THR A 4 -20.27 21.57 6.95
C THR A 4 -18.75 21.42 7.01
N ARG A 5 -18.16 21.70 8.17
CA ARG A 5 -16.72 21.50 8.38
C ARG A 5 -16.48 20.01 8.57
N LEU A 6 -15.70 19.42 7.70
CA LEU A 6 -15.28 18.02 7.82
C LEU A 6 -14.43 17.83 9.09
N LEU A 7 -14.63 16.70 9.76
CA LEU A 7 -13.74 16.23 10.82
C LEU A 7 -12.40 15.78 10.24
N SER A 8 -11.38 15.61 11.07
CA SER A 8 -10.03 15.24 10.61
C SER A 8 -10.02 13.91 9.82
N GLU A 9 -10.74 12.92 10.31
CA GLU A 9 -10.87 11.60 9.66
C GLU A 9 -11.68 11.66 8.36
N GLU A 10 -12.71 12.49 8.31
CA GLU A 10 -13.48 12.73 7.08
C GLU A 10 -12.61 13.38 6.00
N GLN A 11 -11.78 14.36 6.40
CA GLN A 11 -10.82 15.00 5.50
C GLN A 11 -9.78 13.99 4.99
N LEU A 12 -9.35 13.06 5.84
CA LEU A 12 -8.39 12.04 5.49
C LEU A 12 -8.93 11.09 4.42
N VAL A 13 -10.17 10.60 4.57
CA VAL A 13 -10.81 9.76 3.56
C VAL A 13 -10.95 10.49 2.22
N VAL A 14 -11.40 11.74 2.25
CA VAL A 14 -11.50 12.58 1.03
C VAL A 14 -10.12 12.77 0.40
N LYS A 15 -9.07 13.01 1.22
CA LYS A 15 -7.69 13.11 0.75
C LYS A 15 -7.25 11.84 0.03
N TRP A 16 -7.46 10.66 0.62
CA TRP A 16 -7.08 9.38 -0.01
C TRP A 16 -7.76 9.18 -1.35
N LEU A 17 -9.09 9.36 -1.41
CA LEU A 17 -9.84 9.22 -2.65
C LEU A 17 -9.47 10.28 -3.70
N SER A 18 -9.05 11.47 -3.26
CA SER A 18 -8.54 12.51 -4.15
C SER A 18 -7.16 12.17 -4.74
N GLN A 19 -6.31 11.52 -3.95
CA GLN A 19 -4.93 11.20 -4.34
C GLN A 19 -4.81 9.91 -5.13
N TYR A 20 -5.60 8.89 -4.76
CA TYR A 20 -5.47 7.53 -5.28
C TYR A 20 -6.59 7.17 -6.27
N GLY A 21 -7.62 8.02 -6.40
CA GLY A 21 -8.81 7.72 -7.18
C GLY A 21 -9.78 6.77 -6.45
N PRO A 22 -10.62 6.03 -7.19
CA PRO A 22 -11.55 5.09 -6.62
C PRO A 22 -10.85 3.99 -5.81
N LEU A 23 -11.37 3.69 -4.61
CA LEU A 23 -10.82 2.67 -3.71
C LEU A 23 -11.92 1.72 -3.21
N PRO A 24 -11.59 0.43 -2.96
CA PRO A 24 -12.48 -0.48 -2.27
C PRO A 24 -12.83 0.02 -0.86
N ILE A 25 -14.10 -0.11 -0.47
CA ILE A 25 -14.57 0.27 0.88
C ILE A 25 -13.77 -0.45 1.96
N ASP A 26 -13.47 -1.74 1.76
CA ASP A 26 -12.73 -2.54 2.73
C ASP A 26 -11.30 -2.04 2.91
N LEU A 27 -10.64 -1.58 1.86
CA LEU A 27 -9.32 -0.96 1.96
C LEU A 27 -9.38 0.35 2.75
N VAL A 28 -10.35 1.22 2.47
CA VAL A 28 -10.56 2.47 3.22
C VAL A 28 -10.86 2.18 4.70
N ARG A 29 -11.67 1.16 5.00
CA ARG A 29 -11.94 0.71 6.38
C ARG A 29 -10.69 0.18 7.07
N THR A 30 -9.86 -0.57 6.35
CA THR A 30 -8.59 -1.08 6.88
C THR A 30 -7.65 0.07 7.21
N TRP A 31 -7.56 1.10 6.37
CA TRP A 31 -6.76 2.29 6.69
C TRP A 31 -7.33 3.12 7.85
N LEU A 32 -8.64 2.99 8.14
CA LEU A 32 -9.29 3.58 9.32
C LEU A 32 -9.30 2.64 10.53
N SER A 33 -8.62 1.49 10.52
CA SER A 33 -8.70 0.45 11.56
C SER A 33 -8.23 0.90 12.95
N TYR A 34 -7.49 2.01 13.04
CA TYR A 34 -7.18 2.67 14.30
C TYR A 34 -8.41 3.29 15.00
N LYS A 35 -9.56 3.36 14.33
CA LYS A 35 -10.86 3.76 14.90
C LYS A 35 -11.77 2.54 15.07
N PRO A 36 -12.63 2.51 16.10
CA PRO A 36 -13.68 1.51 16.21
C PRO A 36 -14.61 1.48 15.01
N GLN A 37 -15.12 0.30 14.64
CA GLN A 37 -15.93 0.11 13.44
C GLN A 37 -17.17 1.01 13.37
N ASN A 38 -17.86 1.23 14.48
CA ASN A 38 -19.02 2.14 14.54
C ASN A 38 -18.65 3.61 14.21
N ILE A 39 -17.40 4.00 14.47
CA ILE A 39 -16.89 5.35 14.11
C ILE A 39 -16.55 5.36 12.62
N GLN A 40 -15.92 4.31 12.08
CA GLN A 40 -15.65 4.17 10.65
C GLN A 40 -16.95 4.28 9.84
N ASP A 41 -17.99 3.53 10.24
CA ASP A 41 -19.31 3.55 9.59
C ASP A 41 -19.94 4.94 9.63
N LYS A 42 -19.80 5.65 10.76
CA LYS A 42 -20.29 7.02 10.89
C LYS A 42 -19.57 8.00 9.97
N ILE A 43 -18.23 7.89 9.85
CA ILE A 43 -17.42 8.71 8.94
C ILE A 43 -17.89 8.52 7.51
N LEU A 44 -17.92 7.27 7.03
CA LEU A 44 -18.32 6.96 5.66
C LEU A 44 -19.75 7.38 5.36
N LYS A 45 -20.68 7.10 6.28
CA LYS A 45 -22.09 7.51 6.15
C LYS A 45 -22.25 9.03 6.05
N ASN A 46 -21.54 9.79 6.88
CA ASN A 46 -21.58 11.25 6.83
C ASN A 46 -21.08 11.80 5.49
N LEU A 47 -19.93 11.26 5.02
CA LEU A 47 -19.35 11.67 3.74
C LEU A 47 -20.29 11.39 2.55
N LEU A 48 -20.95 10.22 2.56
CA LEU A 48 -21.94 9.83 1.54
C LEU A 48 -23.19 10.73 1.58
N ILE A 49 -23.76 10.97 2.77
CA ILE A 49 -24.98 11.81 2.92
C ILE A 49 -24.73 13.25 2.47
N HIS A 50 -23.53 13.76 2.74
CA HIS A 50 -23.20 15.15 2.38
C HIS A 50 -22.61 15.28 0.97
N GLY A 51 -22.48 14.20 0.21
CA GLY A 51 -22.01 14.21 -1.17
C GLY A 51 -20.53 14.54 -1.32
N PHE A 52 -19.72 14.33 -0.28
CA PHE A 52 -18.26 14.47 -0.39
C PHE A 52 -17.60 13.27 -1.06
N ILE A 53 -18.23 12.12 -0.96
CA ILE A 53 -17.85 10.89 -1.65
C ILE A 53 -19.09 10.21 -2.23
N TYR A 54 -18.88 9.32 -3.19
CA TYR A 54 -19.91 8.53 -3.84
C TYR A 54 -19.57 7.06 -3.77
N GLN A 55 -20.57 6.22 -3.61
CA GLN A 55 -20.45 4.78 -3.81
C GLN A 55 -20.94 4.45 -5.23
N VAL A 56 -20.01 4.08 -6.12
CA VAL A 56 -20.30 3.91 -7.56
C VAL A 56 -20.52 2.44 -7.96
N ALA A 57 -20.10 1.49 -7.10
CA ALA A 57 -20.35 0.06 -7.22
C ALA A 57 -20.59 -0.51 -5.82
N GLU A 58 -20.89 -1.79 -5.71
CA GLU A 58 -21.22 -2.43 -4.43
C GLU A 58 -20.18 -2.12 -3.33
N ASN A 59 -18.91 -2.04 -3.69
CA ASN A 59 -17.81 -1.84 -2.74
C ASN A 59 -16.77 -0.78 -3.13
N ILE A 60 -17.07 0.14 -4.06
CA ILE A 60 -16.11 1.17 -4.51
C ILE A 60 -16.58 2.56 -4.08
N LEU A 61 -15.67 3.29 -3.43
CA LEU A 61 -15.80 4.71 -3.09
C LEU A 61 -14.98 5.58 -4.02
N THR A 62 -15.52 6.76 -4.35
CA THR A 62 -14.82 7.77 -5.16
C THR A 62 -15.27 9.18 -4.76
N ILE A 63 -14.50 10.20 -5.13
CA ILE A 63 -14.94 11.62 -5.07
C ILE A 63 -15.59 12.07 -6.38
N ASP A 64 -15.36 11.35 -7.48
CA ASP A 64 -15.92 11.64 -8.79
C ASP A 64 -16.79 10.47 -9.26
N PRO A 65 -18.13 10.63 -9.32
CA PRO A 65 -19.02 9.54 -9.69
C PRO A 65 -18.86 9.08 -11.15
N THR A 66 -18.12 9.81 -11.98
CA THR A 66 -17.80 9.39 -13.35
C THR A 66 -16.60 8.45 -13.43
N THR A 67 -15.76 8.43 -12.39
CA THR A 67 -14.58 7.57 -12.30
C THR A 67 -14.91 6.36 -11.41
N VAL A 68 -15.12 5.20 -12.04
CA VAL A 68 -15.65 4.01 -11.35
C VAL A 68 -14.66 2.86 -11.20
N ILE A 69 -13.55 2.88 -11.94
CA ILE A 69 -12.57 1.78 -11.99
C ILE A 69 -11.38 2.13 -11.10
N PRO A 70 -11.11 1.37 -10.02
CA PRO A 70 -9.89 1.53 -9.24
C PRO A 70 -8.65 1.21 -10.05
N ASN A 71 -7.55 1.87 -9.73
CA ASN A 71 -6.24 1.43 -10.20
C ASN A 71 -5.80 0.20 -9.40
N GLU A 72 -5.69 -0.96 -10.05
CA GLU A 72 -5.40 -2.23 -9.42
C GLU A 72 -4.04 -2.22 -8.69
N ASP A 73 -3.04 -1.56 -9.24
CA ASP A 73 -1.71 -1.45 -8.63
C ASP A 73 -1.76 -0.63 -7.34
N ILE A 74 -2.51 0.47 -7.33
CA ILE A 74 -2.72 1.28 -6.12
C ILE A 74 -3.47 0.47 -5.07
N VAL A 75 -4.51 -0.27 -5.47
CA VAL A 75 -5.28 -1.12 -4.54
C VAL A 75 -4.38 -2.21 -3.95
N ARG A 76 -3.58 -2.88 -4.78
CA ARG A 76 -2.64 -3.93 -4.33
C ARG A 76 -1.58 -3.36 -3.39
N ALA A 77 -0.93 -2.26 -3.77
CA ALA A 77 0.03 -1.56 -2.92
C ALA A 77 -0.61 -1.11 -1.60
N GLY A 78 -1.87 -0.66 -1.65
CA GLY A 78 -2.64 -0.25 -0.47
C GLY A 78 -2.91 -1.41 0.50
N TRP A 79 -3.19 -2.60 -0.01
CA TRP A 79 -3.33 -3.79 0.83
C TRP A 79 -1.99 -4.19 1.47
N VAL A 80 -0.88 -4.11 0.73
CA VAL A 80 0.45 -4.34 1.30
C VAL A 80 0.77 -3.32 2.38
N LEU A 81 0.50 -2.03 2.14
CA LEU A 81 0.66 -0.97 3.14
C LEU A 81 -0.11 -1.28 4.43
N SER A 82 -1.33 -1.81 4.32
CA SER A 82 -2.19 -2.12 5.46
C SER A 82 -1.70 -3.28 6.34
N GLN A 83 -0.75 -4.09 5.86
CA GLN A 83 -0.12 -5.17 6.62
C GLN A 83 1.14 -4.72 7.36
N LEU A 84 1.58 -3.49 7.17
CA LEU A 84 2.76 -2.94 7.83
C LEU A 84 2.37 -2.26 9.14
N ASP A 85 3.02 -2.67 10.23
CA ASP A 85 2.75 -2.08 11.54
C ASP A 85 3.34 -0.67 11.68
N GLY A 86 2.67 0.13 12.50
CA GLY A 86 3.18 1.46 12.90
C GLY A 86 3.15 2.52 11.82
N ILE A 87 2.46 2.28 10.69
CA ILE A 87 2.28 3.30 9.67
C ILE A 87 1.24 4.32 10.11
N ASP A 88 1.63 5.60 10.11
CA ASP A 88 0.68 6.68 10.33
C ASP A 88 -0.24 6.80 9.10
N PRO A 89 -1.57 6.67 9.27
CA PRO A 89 -2.53 6.81 8.17
C PRO A 89 -2.47 8.17 7.46
N HIS A 90 -1.92 9.19 8.11
CA HIS A 90 -1.73 10.52 7.54
C HIS A 90 -0.43 10.65 6.72
N ALA A 91 0.52 9.72 6.88
CA ALA A 91 1.89 9.83 6.38
C ALA A 91 2.14 9.04 5.08
N HIS A 92 1.09 8.68 4.35
CA HIS A 92 1.25 8.08 3.02
C HIS A 92 0.61 8.92 1.92
N TYR A 93 1.18 8.87 0.73
CA TYR A 93 0.74 9.61 -0.45
C TYR A 93 1.20 8.91 -1.74
N PRO A 94 0.68 9.32 -2.92
CA PRO A 94 1.15 8.77 -4.19
C PRO A 94 2.66 8.94 -4.36
N ALA A 95 3.33 7.84 -4.70
CA ALA A 95 4.75 7.86 -5.01
C ALA A 95 5.04 8.45 -6.40
N ARG A 96 6.32 8.70 -6.68
CA ARG A 96 6.78 8.99 -8.02
C ARG A 96 6.83 7.70 -8.84
N PHE A 97 6.41 7.78 -10.12
CA PHE A 97 6.55 6.67 -11.05
C PHE A 97 7.99 6.11 -11.04
N PRO A 98 8.18 4.77 -11.03
CA PRO A 98 7.20 3.71 -11.25
C PRO A 98 6.48 3.20 -9.99
N ALA A 99 6.76 3.71 -8.80
CA ALA A 99 6.10 3.30 -7.57
C ALA A 99 4.67 3.86 -7.45
N GLN A 100 3.83 3.23 -6.62
CA GLN A 100 2.44 3.60 -6.43
C GLN A 100 2.22 4.40 -5.15
N ILE A 101 2.77 3.94 -4.04
CA ILE A 101 2.56 4.55 -2.71
C ILE A 101 3.91 4.84 -2.07
N HIS A 102 4.05 6.05 -1.54
CA HIS A 102 5.13 6.44 -0.65
C HIS A 102 4.64 6.60 0.77
N PHE A 103 5.44 6.17 1.75
CA PHE A 103 5.19 6.43 3.16
C PHE A 103 6.50 6.65 3.93
N LEU A 104 6.39 7.26 5.11
CA LEU A 104 7.52 7.44 6.02
C LEU A 104 7.50 6.35 7.10
N SER A 105 8.60 5.64 7.24
CA SER A 105 8.83 4.67 8.31
C SER A 105 10.07 5.08 9.08
N HIS A 106 9.89 5.56 10.32
CA HIS A 106 10.96 6.08 11.16
C HIS A 106 11.79 7.18 10.45
N GLN A 107 12.99 6.84 9.98
CA GLN A 107 13.91 7.78 9.33
C GLN A 107 14.01 7.61 7.81
N PHE A 108 13.26 6.66 7.24
CA PHE A 108 13.34 6.31 5.84
C PHE A 108 12.04 6.59 5.11
N GLY A 109 12.14 7.07 3.87
CA GLY A 109 11.07 6.97 2.90
C GLY A 109 10.97 5.52 2.42
N VAL A 110 9.76 5.04 2.21
CA VAL A 110 9.52 3.71 1.64
C VAL A 110 8.55 3.84 0.49
N ASP A 111 8.94 3.33 -0.67
CA ASP A 111 8.12 3.28 -1.87
C ASP A 111 7.61 1.85 -2.09
N ILE A 112 6.30 1.70 -2.30
CA ILE A 112 5.68 0.43 -2.68
C ILE A 112 5.50 0.44 -4.19
N MET A 113 6.07 -0.57 -4.85
CA MET A 113 6.03 -0.73 -6.31
C MET A 113 5.48 -2.09 -6.69
N VAL A 114 4.37 -2.10 -7.43
CA VAL A 114 3.80 -3.33 -8.01
C VAL A 114 4.53 -3.67 -9.29
N ILE A 115 4.98 -4.93 -9.39
CA ILE A 115 5.74 -5.43 -10.53
C ILE A 115 4.94 -6.56 -11.20
N HIS A 116 4.45 -6.29 -12.40
CA HIS A 116 3.82 -7.31 -13.23
C HIS A 116 4.85 -8.11 -14.01
N PRO A 117 4.56 -9.37 -14.36
CA PRO A 117 5.42 -10.17 -15.23
C PRO A 117 5.72 -9.43 -16.54
N GLY A 118 7.01 -9.31 -16.89
CA GLY A 118 7.49 -8.58 -18.06
C GLY A 118 7.80 -7.09 -17.84
N ASN A 119 7.44 -6.54 -16.67
CA ASN A 119 7.71 -5.15 -16.30
C ASN A 119 8.87 -5.01 -15.29
N GLU A 120 9.65 -6.05 -15.07
CA GLU A 120 10.77 -6.09 -14.12
C GLU A 120 11.84 -5.03 -14.44
N HIS A 121 11.95 -4.64 -15.71
CA HIS A 121 12.86 -3.59 -16.15
C HIS A 121 12.59 -2.21 -15.52
N LEU A 122 11.39 -1.98 -14.99
CA LEU A 122 11.05 -0.73 -14.29
C LEU A 122 11.87 -0.56 -12.99
N ILE A 123 12.42 -1.64 -12.43
CA ILE A 123 13.30 -1.59 -11.25
C ILE A 123 14.55 -0.75 -11.55
N TYR A 124 15.04 -0.75 -12.79
CA TYR A 124 16.20 0.05 -13.18
C TYR A 124 15.93 1.56 -13.30
N LEU A 125 14.67 1.98 -13.19
CA LEU A 125 14.28 3.40 -13.14
C LEU A 125 14.28 3.96 -11.72
N LEU A 126 14.53 3.10 -10.71
CA LEU A 126 14.52 3.51 -9.31
C LEU A 126 15.77 4.31 -8.96
N GLU A 127 15.59 5.28 -8.09
CA GLU A 127 16.69 6.06 -7.55
C GLU A 127 17.33 5.30 -6.38
N SER A 128 18.63 5.05 -6.45
CA SER A 128 19.37 4.56 -5.28
C SER A 128 19.59 5.70 -4.31
N SER A 129 19.14 5.53 -3.05
CA SER A 129 19.33 6.52 -1.99
C SER A 129 19.42 5.84 -0.63
N GLU A 130 20.32 6.32 0.23
CA GLU A 130 20.46 5.84 1.62
C GLU A 130 19.18 6.03 2.46
N HIS A 131 18.32 6.98 2.05
CA HIS A 131 17.10 7.34 2.77
C HIS A 131 15.81 6.79 2.15
N LEU A 132 15.91 6.05 1.04
CA LEU A 132 14.76 5.49 0.34
C LEU A 132 14.89 3.97 0.24
N LYS A 133 13.85 3.27 0.66
CA LYS A 133 13.72 1.81 0.58
C LYS A 133 12.54 1.44 -0.30
N TYR A 134 12.51 0.21 -0.79
CA TYR A 134 11.47 -0.25 -1.69
C TYR A 134 10.78 -1.51 -1.16
N ILE A 135 9.47 -1.61 -1.39
CA ILE A 135 8.71 -2.86 -1.27
C ILE A 135 8.22 -3.23 -2.65
N PHE A 136 8.82 -4.27 -3.23
CA PHE A 136 8.37 -4.82 -4.51
C PHE A 136 7.22 -5.78 -4.28
N VAL A 137 6.08 -5.47 -4.88
CA VAL A 137 4.87 -6.29 -4.78
C VAL A 137 4.74 -7.13 -6.04
N ILE A 138 4.73 -8.45 -5.88
CA ILE A 138 4.56 -9.43 -6.94
C ILE A 138 3.27 -10.23 -6.73
N GLU A 139 2.71 -10.77 -7.80
CA GLU A 139 1.52 -11.63 -7.72
C GLU A 139 1.87 -13.07 -7.37
N ASP A 140 2.96 -13.57 -7.93
CA ASP A 140 3.38 -14.97 -7.81
C ASP A 140 4.86 -15.03 -7.46
N ILE A 141 5.20 -15.97 -6.57
CA ILE A 141 6.59 -16.29 -6.21
C ILE A 141 7.42 -16.76 -7.41
N ALA A 142 6.77 -17.28 -8.46
CA ALA A 142 7.42 -17.67 -9.71
C ALA A 142 8.04 -16.49 -10.47
N GLN A 143 7.70 -15.23 -10.12
CA GLN A 143 8.36 -14.04 -10.65
C GLN A 143 9.78 -13.84 -10.11
N LEU A 144 10.18 -14.58 -9.07
CA LEU A 144 11.53 -14.53 -8.52
C LEU A 144 12.52 -15.42 -9.30
N PRO A 145 13.81 -15.03 -9.33
CA PRO A 145 14.41 -13.86 -8.70
C PRO A 145 14.18 -12.56 -9.50
N LEU A 146 14.00 -11.45 -8.80
CA LEU A 146 14.01 -10.12 -9.42
C LEU A 146 15.46 -9.64 -9.57
N ALA A 147 15.79 -9.08 -10.74
CA ALA A 147 17.08 -8.46 -10.98
C ALA A 147 17.10 -7.04 -10.38
N VAL A 148 17.37 -6.95 -9.07
CA VAL A 148 17.45 -5.68 -8.34
C VAL A 148 18.91 -5.27 -8.22
N PRO A 149 19.27 -3.99 -8.51
CA PRO A 149 20.62 -3.48 -8.26
C PRO A 149 21.05 -3.68 -6.81
N ASP A 150 22.33 -3.96 -6.58
CA ASP A 150 22.85 -4.32 -5.25
C ASP A 150 22.77 -3.17 -4.23
N ASP A 151 22.79 -1.93 -4.71
CA ASP A 151 22.73 -0.71 -3.93
C ASP A 151 21.29 -0.25 -3.59
N VAL A 152 20.27 -0.95 -4.08
CA VAL A 152 18.86 -0.67 -3.79
C VAL A 152 18.39 -1.53 -2.61
N PRO A 153 18.10 -0.94 -1.45
CA PRO A 153 17.54 -1.67 -0.32
C PRO A 153 16.06 -1.97 -0.56
N TYR A 154 15.68 -3.25 -0.49
CA TYR A 154 14.32 -3.67 -0.78
C TYR A 154 13.84 -4.85 0.08
N MET A 155 12.52 -4.99 0.09
CA MET A 155 11.77 -6.16 0.55
C MET A 155 10.80 -6.58 -0.55
N ILE A 156 10.44 -7.85 -0.59
CA ILE A 156 9.44 -8.37 -1.53
C ILE A 156 8.18 -8.72 -0.77
N ALA A 157 7.03 -8.31 -1.30
CA ALA A 157 5.71 -8.73 -0.84
C ALA A 157 5.04 -9.55 -1.96
N CYS A 158 4.82 -10.84 -1.74
CA CYS A 158 4.00 -11.64 -2.63
C CYS A 158 2.53 -11.48 -2.20
N ALA A 159 1.72 -10.87 -3.07
CA ALA A 159 0.35 -10.49 -2.79
C ALA A 159 -0.61 -10.97 -3.90
N PRO A 160 -0.89 -12.30 -3.99
CA PRO A 160 -1.84 -12.84 -4.96
C PRO A 160 -3.28 -12.38 -4.69
N SER A 161 -3.58 -12.04 -3.43
CA SER A 161 -4.87 -11.47 -3.03
C SER A 161 -4.71 -10.58 -1.78
N PRO A 162 -5.70 -9.74 -1.45
CA PRO A 162 -5.68 -8.89 -0.25
C PRO A 162 -5.51 -9.64 1.07
N SER A 163 -5.97 -10.88 1.13
CA SER A 163 -5.91 -11.74 2.33
C SER A 163 -4.66 -12.63 2.40
N GLN A 164 -3.85 -12.66 1.34
CA GLN A 164 -2.69 -13.52 1.21
C GLN A 164 -1.47 -12.68 0.83
N ILE A 165 -0.87 -12.06 1.85
CA ILE A 165 0.33 -11.26 1.65
C ILE A 165 1.46 -11.88 2.49
N THR A 166 2.57 -12.24 1.82
CA THR A 166 3.75 -12.81 2.46
C THR A 166 4.96 -11.95 2.15
N PHE A 167 5.72 -11.60 3.17
CA PHE A 167 6.92 -10.78 3.03
C PHE A 167 8.17 -11.63 3.02
N TYR A 168 9.10 -11.29 2.12
CA TYR A 168 10.42 -11.92 1.98
C TYR A 168 11.49 -10.85 2.11
N THR A 169 12.51 -11.14 2.92
CA THR A 169 13.67 -10.26 3.10
C THR A 169 14.92 -10.89 2.52
N ARG A 170 15.80 -10.10 1.90
CA ARG A 170 17.13 -10.57 1.52
C ARG A 170 17.96 -10.80 2.79
N ARG A 171 18.59 -11.98 2.91
CA ARG A 171 19.35 -12.41 4.10
C ARG A 171 20.50 -11.48 4.51
N ASP A 172 20.98 -10.62 3.60
CA ASP A 172 22.17 -9.79 3.76
C ASP A 172 21.88 -8.34 4.19
N SER A 173 20.65 -7.99 4.53
CA SER A 173 20.31 -6.65 5.05
C SER A 173 19.82 -6.76 6.50
N PRO A 174 20.72 -6.75 7.49
CA PRO A 174 20.34 -6.84 8.92
C PRO A 174 19.53 -5.63 9.41
N ASP A 175 19.48 -4.53 8.67
CA ASP A 175 18.85 -3.27 9.07
C ASP A 175 17.39 -3.10 8.57
N VAL A 176 16.83 -4.05 7.85
CA VAL A 176 15.43 -3.99 7.37
C VAL A 176 14.53 -4.81 8.28
N LEU A 177 14.59 -4.55 9.57
CA LEU A 177 13.51 -4.89 10.49
C LEU A 177 12.43 -3.79 10.42
N LEU A 178 11.67 -3.78 9.33
CA LEU A 178 10.26 -3.47 9.47
C LEU A 178 9.69 -4.67 10.20
N SER A 179 9.35 -4.51 11.47
CA SER A 179 8.66 -5.53 12.24
C SER A 179 7.24 -5.66 11.67
N ALA A 180 7.13 -6.44 10.60
CA ALA A 180 5.84 -6.89 10.10
C ALA A 180 5.32 -7.95 11.08
N THR A 181 4.80 -7.51 12.21
CA THR A 181 3.97 -8.37 13.04
C THR A 181 2.58 -8.31 12.45
N ALA A 182 2.29 -9.31 11.60
CA ALA A 182 0.93 -9.51 11.11
C ALA A 182 0.01 -9.75 12.32
N SER A 183 -0.84 -8.80 12.61
CA SER A 183 -2.00 -9.03 13.46
C SER A 183 -2.98 -9.91 12.68
N HIS A 184 -2.95 -11.21 12.89
CA HIS A 184 -3.74 -12.31 12.33
C HIS A 184 -3.06 -13.13 11.22
N GLY A 185 -1.95 -13.73 11.53
CA GLY A 185 -1.32 -14.79 10.73
C GLY A 185 0.18 -14.74 10.91
N LYS A 186 0.76 -15.82 11.37
CA LYS A 186 2.21 -15.92 11.53
C LYS A 186 2.90 -15.61 10.21
N CYS A 187 3.57 -14.47 10.11
CA CYS A 187 4.57 -14.25 9.07
C CYS A 187 5.68 -15.26 9.28
N VAL A 188 5.71 -16.30 8.46
CA VAL A 188 6.87 -17.17 8.33
C VAL A 188 7.78 -16.47 7.33
N ALA A 189 8.87 -15.88 7.80
CA ALA A 189 9.94 -15.42 6.94
C ALA A 189 10.64 -16.67 6.37
N GLU A 190 10.20 -17.13 5.21
CA GLU A 190 10.92 -18.11 4.43
C GLU A 190 12.10 -17.46 3.72
N SER A 191 13.29 -17.97 3.98
CA SER A 191 14.51 -17.51 3.34
C SER A 191 14.54 -18.01 1.89
N LEU A 192 14.67 -17.09 0.94
CA LEU A 192 14.89 -17.42 -0.47
C LEU A 192 16.13 -18.34 -0.64
N PRO A 193 16.07 -19.34 -1.52
CA PRO A 193 17.23 -20.17 -1.82
C PRO A 193 18.34 -19.30 -2.44
N ALA A 194 19.57 -19.50 -1.96
CA ALA A 194 20.73 -18.85 -2.53
C ALA A 194 20.85 -19.26 -4.02
N SER A 195 20.93 -18.27 -4.93
CA SER A 195 21.28 -18.55 -6.31
C SER A 195 22.67 -19.17 -6.35
N SER A 196 22.76 -20.45 -6.73
CA SER A 196 24.03 -21.08 -7.04
C SER A 196 24.56 -20.44 -8.33
N THR A 197 25.56 -19.61 -8.18
CA THR A 197 26.45 -19.24 -9.28
C THR A 197 27.40 -20.38 -9.52
N ASP A 198 27.17 -21.14 -10.57
CA ASP A 198 28.19 -21.90 -11.29
C ASP A 198 28.72 -21.06 -12.45
#